data_15f480e7374e72b6f5c06ded52840fb2
#
_entry.id   15f480e7374e72b6f5c06ded52840fb2
#
_cell.length_a   1.000
_cell.length_b   1.000
_cell.length_c   1.000
_cell.angle_alpha   90.00
_cell.angle_beta   90.00
_cell.angle_gamma   90.00
#
_symmetry.space_group_name_H-M   'P 1'
#
loop_
_entity.id
_entity.type
_entity.pdbx_description
1 polymer ?
#
loop_
_entity_poly.entity_id
_entity_poly.type
_entity_poly.pdbx_seq_one_letter_code
_entity_poly.pdbx_strand_id
1 'polypeptide(L)'
;ALKAQSVGVSAITIDGFECAGHPGEDDIPSLVLLPQAAEALDVPVAGCGGFSDAKRMVAALALGGEAIVMGTRFMATKEAGIHQNVKEKMTQADELSTKLMFRTMHNTAGCFKNSVSDQVVEMESTGTA
;
A
#
# COMPACT_ATOMS: atom_id res chain seq x y z
N ALA A 1 -7.77 -10.92 8.68
CA ALA A 1 -8.93 -11.00 7.79
C ALA A 1 -10.04 -11.86 8.40
N LEU A 2 -9.82 -13.14 8.75
CA LEU A 2 -10.84 -14.05 9.35
C LEU A 2 -11.50 -13.47 10.61
N LYS A 3 -10.72 -12.82 11.50
CA LYS A 3 -11.28 -12.17 12.69
C LYS A 3 -12.21 -11.00 12.32
N ALA A 4 -11.89 -10.23 11.29
CA ALA A 4 -12.76 -9.16 10.81
C ALA A 4 -14.08 -9.73 10.27
N GLN A 5 -14.02 -10.79 9.46
CA GLN A 5 -15.22 -11.48 8.98
C GLN A 5 -16.10 -11.99 10.15
N SER A 6 -15.49 -12.59 11.17
CA SER A 6 -16.23 -13.15 12.31
C SER A 6 -16.98 -12.12 13.16
N VAL A 7 -16.64 -10.85 13.06
CA VAL A 7 -17.35 -9.75 13.74
C VAL A 7 -18.38 -9.05 12.82
N GLY A 8 -18.59 -9.56 11.61
CA GLY A 8 -19.70 -9.18 10.73
C GLY A 8 -19.43 -8.00 9.81
N VAL A 9 -18.19 -7.79 9.36
CA VAL A 9 -17.90 -6.79 8.31
C VAL A 9 -18.50 -7.21 6.97
N SER A 10 -18.91 -6.23 6.15
CA SER A 10 -19.54 -6.48 4.84
C SER A 10 -18.54 -6.71 3.71
N ALA A 11 -17.29 -6.29 3.87
CA ALA A 11 -16.20 -6.49 2.91
C ALA A 11 -14.85 -6.30 3.62
N ILE A 12 -13.77 -6.77 3.01
CA ILE A 12 -12.41 -6.65 3.55
C ILE A 12 -11.48 -6.11 2.47
N THR A 13 -10.63 -5.15 2.86
CA THR A 13 -9.51 -4.71 2.02
C THR A 13 -8.24 -5.43 2.47
N ILE A 14 -7.52 -6.00 1.52
CA ILE A 14 -6.21 -6.62 1.73
C ILE A 14 -5.12 -5.71 1.20
N ASP A 15 -4.22 -5.31 2.07
CA ASP A 15 -3.11 -4.40 1.78
C ASP A 15 -1.80 -5.17 1.68
N GLY A 16 -1.22 -5.22 0.49
CA GLY A 16 0.14 -5.72 0.31
C GLY A 16 1.20 -4.69 0.76
N PHE A 17 2.44 -5.15 0.93
CA PHE A 17 3.53 -4.28 1.38
C PHE A 17 3.85 -3.11 0.42
N GLU A 18 3.36 -3.15 -0.81
CA GLU A 18 3.50 -2.09 -1.81
C GLU A 18 2.64 -0.85 -1.49
N CYS A 19 1.77 -0.92 -0.49
CA CYS A 19 0.95 0.22 -0.11
C CYS A 19 1.80 1.37 0.45
N ALA A 20 1.31 2.58 0.32
CA ALA A 20 1.89 3.75 0.99
C ALA A 20 1.46 3.77 2.47
N GLY A 21 2.23 4.44 3.33
CA GLY A 21 1.96 4.48 4.76
C GLY A 21 2.50 3.26 5.48
N HIS A 22 1.69 2.59 6.29
CA HIS A 22 2.13 1.49 7.15
C HIS A 22 1.69 0.13 6.58
N PRO A 23 2.54 -0.56 5.78
CA PRO A 23 2.30 -1.93 5.34
C PRO A 23 2.47 -2.91 6.51
N GLY A 24 2.10 -4.16 6.28
CA GLY A 24 2.44 -5.24 7.21
C GLY A 24 3.94 -5.45 7.33
N GLU A 25 4.41 -5.93 8.49
CA GLU A 25 5.85 -6.11 8.78
C GLU A 25 6.48 -7.32 8.05
N ASP A 26 5.66 -8.21 7.50
CA ASP A 26 6.12 -9.44 6.86
C ASP A 26 6.48 -9.27 5.37
N ASP A 27 6.42 -8.06 4.83
CA ASP A 27 6.73 -7.71 3.44
C ASP A 27 6.03 -8.58 2.38
N ILE A 28 4.79 -9.02 2.66
CA ILE A 28 4.07 -9.90 1.74
C ILE A 28 3.36 -9.06 0.66
N PRO A 29 3.63 -9.32 -0.63
CA PRO A 29 3.03 -8.54 -1.72
C PRO A 29 1.56 -8.86 -1.94
N SER A 30 0.84 -7.90 -2.53
CA SER A 30 -0.58 -8.00 -2.87
C SER A 30 -0.88 -9.22 -3.74
N LEU A 31 0.01 -9.57 -4.67
CA LEU A 31 -0.12 -10.76 -5.54
C LEU A 31 -0.16 -12.09 -4.77
N VAL A 32 0.40 -12.14 -3.57
CA VAL A 32 0.36 -13.32 -2.69
C VAL A 32 -0.83 -13.25 -1.75
N LEU A 33 -1.08 -12.09 -1.13
CA LEU A 33 -2.12 -11.94 -0.11
C LEU A 33 -3.54 -12.01 -0.69
N LEU A 34 -3.77 -11.38 -1.85
CA LEU A 34 -5.12 -11.24 -2.42
C LEU A 34 -5.76 -12.59 -2.75
N PRO A 35 -5.12 -13.50 -3.49
CA PRO A 35 -5.73 -14.80 -3.79
C PRO A 35 -5.94 -15.65 -2.53
N GLN A 36 -5.02 -15.64 -1.57
CA GLN A 36 -5.20 -16.35 -0.31
C GLN A 36 -6.38 -15.80 0.50
N ALA A 37 -6.58 -14.49 0.51
CA ALA A 37 -7.71 -13.88 1.19
C ALA A 37 -9.03 -14.20 0.47
N ALA A 38 -9.06 -14.15 -0.85
CA ALA A 38 -10.23 -14.49 -1.65
C ALA A 38 -10.66 -15.94 -1.49
N GLU A 39 -9.71 -16.88 -1.32
CA GLU A 39 -10.00 -18.28 -1.04
C GLU A 39 -10.49 -18.55 0.40
N ALA A 40 -10.02 -17.73 1.37
CA ALA A 40 -10.28 -17.95 2.79
C ALA A 40 -11.50 -17.21 3.35
N LEU A 41 -12.06 -16.26 2.61
CA LEU A 41 -13.12 -15.37 3.09
C LEU A 41 -14.41 -15.57 2.29
N ASP A 42 -15.55 -15.48 2.98
CA ASP A 42 -16.89 -15.54 2.40
C ASP A 42 -17.47 -14.15 2.07
N VAL A 43 -16.76 -13.08 2.42
CA VAL A 43 -17.16 -11.68 2.14
C VAL A 43 -16.32 -11.12 0.99
N PRO A 44 -16.84 -10.12 0.25
CA PRO A 44 -16.10 -9.46 -0.82
C PRO A 44 -14.72 -8.97 -0.41
N VAL A 45 -13.71 -9.20 -1.24
CA VAL A 45 -12.31 -8.81 -0.99
C VAL A 45 -11.86 -7.77 -2.01
N ALA A 46 -11.34 -6.65 -1.53
CA ALA A 46 -10.72 -5.61 -2.35
C ALA A 46 -9.19 -5.63 -2.21
N GLY A 47 -8.48 -5.64 -3.32
CA GLY A 47 -7.01 -5.52 -3.33
C GLY A 47 -6.55 -4.09 -3.14
N CYS A 48 -5.57 -3.86 -2.25
CA CYS A 48 -4.91 -2.58 -2.05
C CYS A 48 -3.38 -2.77 -2.02
N GLY A 49 -2.62 -1.70 -2.27
CA GLY A 49 -1.17 -1.77 -2.44
C GLY A 49 -0.77 -2.17 -3.87
N GLY A 50 -0.13 -1.26 -4.59
CA GLY A 50 0.33 -1.48 -5.97
C GLY A 50 -0.74 -1.43 -7.07
N PHE A 51 -2.03 -1.44 -6.75
CA PHE A 51 -3.10 -1.34 -7.73
C PHE A 51 -3.39 0.12 -8.08
N SER A 52 -3.13 0.53 -9.33
CA SER A 52 -3.20 1.95 -9.72
C SER A 52 -3.76 2.22 -11.12
N ASP A 53 -4.12 1.19 -11.87
CA ASP A 53 -4.63 1.31 -13.25
C ASP A 53 -5.54 0.13 -13.64
N ALA A 54 -6.11 0.20 -14.86
CA ALA A 54 -7.01 -0.81 -15.38
C ALA A 54 -6.35 -2.21 -15.52
N LYS A 55 -5.07 -2.29 -15.87
CA LYS A 55 -4.38 -3.58 -16.01
C LYS A 55 -4.26 -4.28 -14.65
N ARG A 56 -3.91 -3.50 -13.60
CA ARG A 56 -3.82 -4.01 -12.24
C ARG A 56 -5.19 -4.35 -11.66
N MET A 57 -6.23 -3.61 -12.04
CA MET A 57 -7.60 -3.97 -11.69
C MET A 57 -7.99 -5.34 -12.29
N VAL A 58 -7.71 -5.57 -13.57
CA VAL A 58 -7.96 -6.87 -14.22
C VAL A 58 -7.18 -7.98 -13.51
N ALA A 59 -5.93 -7.73 -13.13
CA ALA A 59 -5.13 -8.70 -12.37
C ALA A 59 -5.75 -9.02 -10.99
N ALA A 60 -6.23 -8.01 -10.26
CA ALA A 60 -6.91 -8.21 -8.98
C ALA A 60 -8.18 -9.06 -9.12
N LEU A 61 -9.00 -8.80 -10.14
CA LEU A 61 -10.19 -9.58 -10.43
C LEU A 61 -9.84 -11.04 -10.82
N ALA A 62 -8.79 -11.25 -11.60
CA ALA A 62 -8.30 -12.59 -11.95
C ALA A 62 -7.75 -13.37 -10.74
N LEU A 63 -7.30 -12.69 -9.70
CA LEU A 63 -6.84 -13.26 -8.43
C LEU A 63 -7.98 -13.48 -7.41
N GLY A 64 -9.23 -13.32 -7.82
CA GLY A 64 -10.39 -13.52 -6.96
C GLY A 64 -10.84 -12.30 -6.16
N GLY A 65 -10.18 -11.15 -6.30
CA GLY A 65 -10.67 -9.89 -5.75
C GLY A 65 -11.92 -9.39 -6.49
N GLU A 66 -12.77 -8.65 -5.82
CA GLU A 66 -13.99 -8.07 -6.41
C GLU A 66 -13.86 -6.56 -6.67
N ALA A 67 -12.83 -5.93 -6.12
CA ALA A 67 -12.53 -4.52 -6.28
C ALA A 67 -11.06 -4.22 -6.04
N ILE A 68 -10.65 -2.97 -6.32
CA ILE A 68 -9.35 -2.44 -5.90
C ILE A 68 -9.52 -1.12 -5.15
N VAL A 69 -8.60 -0.84 -4.23
CA VAL A 69 -8.48 0.44 -3.54
C VAL A 69 -7.24 1.16 -4.07
N MET A 70 -7.40 2.42 -4.45
CA MET A 70 -6.32 3.26 -4.98
C MET A 70 -6.13 4.50 -4.10
N GLY A 71 -4.97 4.64 -3.45
CA GLY A 71 -4.61 5.86 -2.69
C GLY A 71 -3.88 6.87 -3.59
N THR A 72 -2.62 6.57 -3.88
CA THR A 72 -1.70 7.46 -4.62
C THR A 72 -2.24 7.93 -5.97
N ARG A 73 -2.91 7.03 -6.71
CA ARG A 73 -3.52 7.39 -8.00
C ARG A 73 -4.58 8.48 -7.86
N PHE A 74 -5.47 8.37 -6.88
CA PHE A 74 -6.49 9.39 -6.65
C PHE A 74 -5.92 10.67 -6.04
N MET A 75 -4.87 10.59 -5.22
CA MET A 75 -4.16 11.77 -4.73
C MET A 75 -3.56 12.62 -5.87
N ALA A 76 -3.13 12.00 -6.97
CA ALA A 76 -2.59 12.70 -8.13
C ALA A 76 -3.65 13.33 -9.04
N THR A 77 -4.95 13.15 -8.77
CA THR A 77 -6.03 13.73 -9.59
C THR A 77 -6.20 15.23 -9.35
N LYS A 78 -6.89 15.90 -10.28
CA LYS A 78 -7.19 17.34 -10.17
C LYS A 78 -8.10 17.63 -8.97
N GLU A 79 -8.99 16.71 -8.65
CA GLU A 79 -10.01 16.83 -7.59
C GLU A 79 -9.41 16.68 -6.18
N ALA A 80 -8.26 16.03 -6.03
CA ALA A 80 -7.63 15.89 -4.72
C ALA A 80 -7.17 17.24 -4.17
N GLY A 81 -7.47 17.52 -2.90
CA GLY A 81 -7.17 18.79 -2.24
C GLY A 81 -5.70 18.99 -1.82
N ILE A 82 -4.78 18.12 -2.24
CA ILE A 82 -3.35 18.26 -1.91
C ILE A 82 -2.66 19.31 -2.79
N HIS A 83 -1.54 19.85 -2.30
CA HIS A 83 -0.80 20.90 -3.00
C HIS A 83 -0.30 20.44 -4.38
N GLN A 84 -0.35 21.33 -5.37
CA GLN A 84 0.01 21.03 -6.76
C GLN A 84 1.43 20.48 -6.92
N ASN A 85 2.41 21.02 -6.20
CA ASN A 85 3.80 20.53 -6.25
C ASN A 85 3.92 19.05 -5.81
N VAL A 86 3.05 18.59 -4.89
CA VAL A 86 3.02 17.17 -4.49
C VAL A 86 2.52 16.32 -5.64
N LYS A 87 1.43 16.74 -6.32
CA LYS A 87 0.90 16.04 -7.50
C LYS A 87 1.95 15.93 -8.63
N GLU A 88 2.66 17.01 -8.89
CA GLU A 88 3.74 17.05 -9.89
C GLU A 88 4.86 16.08 -9.52
N LYS A 89 5.30 16.06 -8.26
CA LYS A 89 6.28 15.08 -7.78
C LYS A 89 5.80 13.64 -7.94
N MET A 90 4.52 13.36 -7.64
CA MET A 90 3.94 12.03 -7.82
C MET A 90 3.91 11.59 -9.28
N THR A 91 3.62 12.51 -10.22
CA THR A 91 3.60 12.20 -11.66
C THR A 91 4.99 12.03 -12.28
N GLN A 92 6.03 12.57 -11.65
CA GLN A 92 7.43 12.42 -12.04
C GLN A 92 8.11 11.23 -11.36
N ALA A 93 7.46 10.63 -10.37
CA ALA A 93 8.01 9.51 -9.60
C ALA A 93 8.03 8.22 -10.44
N ASP A 94 9.01 7.39 -10.14
CA ASP A 94 9.16 6.02 -10.63
C ASP A 94 9.03 5.01 -9.48
N GLU A 95 9.22 3.73 -9.76
CA GLU A 95 9.16 2.63 -8.79
C GLU A 95 10.27 2.70 -7.73
N LEU A 96 11.31 3.49 -7.93
CA LEU A 96 12.42 3.69 -7.01
C LEU A 96 12.29 4.95 -6.16
N SER A 97 11.23 5.72 -6.34
CA SER A 97 11.03 7.03 -5.68
C SER A 97 10.52 6.94 -4.24
N THR A 98 10.30 5.73 -3.72
CA THR A 98 9.86 5.49 -2.34
C THR A 98 10.90 4.68 -1.56
N LYS A 99 10.80 4.69 -0.25
CA LYS A 99 11.56 3.84 0.67
C LYS A 99 10.74 3.49 1.91
N LEU A 100 11.16 2.43 2.58
CA LEU A 100 10.61 2.03 3.88
C LEU A 100 11.50 2.58 5.00
N MET A 101 10.88 3.05 6.08
CA MET A 101 11.55 3.53 7.29
C MET A 101 10.81 3.03 8.54
N PHE A 102 11.38 3.19 9.72
CA PHE A 102 10.88 2.73 11.03
C PHE A 102 10.78 1.21 11.18
N ARG A 103 11.58 0.45 10.39
CA ARG A 103 11.61 -1.01 10.46
C ARG A 103 12.13 -1.52 11.80
N THR A 104 13.15 -0.87 12.35
CA THR A 104 13.73 -1.22 13.65
C THR A 104 12.75 -1.06 14.81
N MET A 105 11.73 -0.24 14.62
CA MET A 105 10.67 0.01 15.60
C MET A 105 9.41 -0.86 15.40
N HIS A 106 9.43 -1.81 14.45
CA HIS A 106 8.25 -2.57 14.04
C HIS A 106 7.05 -1.69 13.75
N ASN A 107 7.31 -0.56 13.08
CA ASN A 107 6.30 0.43 12.67
C ASN A 107 6.61 0.91 11.25
N THR A 108 6.87 -0.04 10.36
CA THR A 108 7.32 0.21 8.99
C THR A 108 6.39 1.19 8.27
N ALA A 109 6.96 2.23 7.68
CA ALA A 109 6.25 3.22 6.89
C ALA A 109 6.88 3.41 5.51
N GLY A 110 6.06 3.28 4.47
CA GLY A 110 6.42 3.60 3.08
C GLY A 110 6.24 5.09 2.80
N CYS A 111 7.30 5.77 2.41
CA CYS A 111 7.26 7.20 2.13
C CYS A 111 8.03 7.57 0.86
N PHE A 112 7.73 8.77 0.32
CA PHE A 112 8.50 9.36 -0.77
C PHE A 112 9.91 9.75 -0.28
N LYS A 113 10.94 9.44 -1.10
CA LYS A 113 12.33 9.79 -0.80
C LYS A 113 12.53 11.30 -0.73
N ASN A 114 13.11 11.75 0.36
CA ASN A 114 13.54 13.12 0.59
C ASN A 114 14.66 13.15 1.64
N SER A 115 15.24 14.31 1.89
CA SER A 115 16.34 14.46 2.83
C SER A 115 16.01 14.00 4.26
N VAL A 116 14.75 14.12 4.68
CA VAL A 116 14.32 13.66 6.02
C VAL A 116 14.26 12.14 6.06
N SER A 117 13.60 11.50 5.07
CA SER A 117 13.53 10.05 5.00
C SER A 117 14.90 9.40 4.86
N ASP A 118 15.85 10.08 4.17
CA ASP A 118 17.23 9.60 4.06
C ASP A 118 17.94 9.61 5.41
N GLN A 119 17.81 10.70 6.17
CA GLN A 119 18.38 10.80 7.52
C GLN A 119 17.77 9.75 8.48
N VAL A 120 16.47 9.55 8.44
CA VAL A 120 15.81 8.54 9.29
C VAL A 120 16.39 7.14 9.02
N VAL A 121 16.48 6.72 7.75
CA VAL A 121 17.03 5.41 7.39
C VAL A 121 18.51 5.30 7.79
N GLU A 122 19.30 6.37 7.68
CA GLU A 122 20.68 6.41 8.15
C GLU A 122 20.77 6.21 9.66
N MET A 123 19.95 6.93 10.44
CA MET A 123 19.88 6.77 11.90
C MET A 123 19.48 5.34 12.31
N GLU A 124 18.50 4.74 11.63
CA GLU A 124 18.11 3.34 11.85
C GLU A 124 19.28 2.38 11.59
N SER A 125 20.06 2.61 10.53
CA SER A 125 21.19 1.75 10.16
C SER A 125 22.35 1.83 11.15
N THR A 126 22.50 2.97 11.83
CA THR A 126 23.57 3.21 12.84
C THR A 126 23.13 2.89 14.27
N GLY A 127 21.87 2.49 14.46
CA GLY A 127 21.32 2.20 15.79
C GLY A 127 21.16 3.43 16.69
N THR A 128 21.04 4.61 16.10
CA THR A 128 20.84 5.90 16.80
C THR A 128 19.39 6.38 16.83
N ALA A 129 18.48 5.54 16.34
CA ALA A 129 17.02 5.79 16.36
C ALA A 129 16.36 5.02 17.50
#